data_eb0ed4da1bd578e24d3ee911eb3ebfcc
#
_entry.id   eb0ed4da1bd578e24d3ee911eb3ebfcc
#
_cell.length_a   1.000
_cell.length_b   1.000
_cell.length_c   1.000
_cell.angle_alpha   90.00
_cell.angle_beta   90.00
_cell.angle_gamma   90.00
#
_symmetry.space_group_name_H-M   'P 1'
#
loop_
_entity.id
_entity.type
_entity.pdbx_description
1 polymer ?
#
loop_
_entity_poly.entity_id
_entity_poly.type
_entity_poly.pdbx_seq_one_letter_code
_entity_poly.pdbx_strand_id
1 'polypeptide(L)'
;PTIFFKGLDNLIATARSNRVAVCLGMQDFSQLTRDYGEHESKVIQNIVGNVIAGQVVGDTARILSERFGKIVQQRQSLNISREDKSTGINTQLDSVIPASKISNLSQGVFVGAVADNFGDNIPQKMFHAQIVVDVEKVKAEEKQYRPIPVLSDFTDENGKDRMAEVIEANYY
;
A
#
# COMPACT_ATOMS: atom_id res chain seq x y z
N PRO A 1 7.64 10.73 0.74
CA PRO A 1 8.52 9.72 1.35
C PRO A 1 9.64 10.39 2.14
N THR A 2 10.04 9.78 3.24
CA THR A 2 11.13 10.29 4.10
C THR A 2 12.49 10.04 3.47
N ILE A 3 12.57 9.09 2.54
CA ILE A 3 13.78 8.71 1.84
C ILE A 3 13.55 8.88 0.34
N PHE A 4 14.42 9.68 -0.29
CA PHE A 4 14.49 9.83 -1.74
C PHE A 4 15.60 8.92 -2.28
N PHE A 5 15.29 8.14 -3.32
CA PHE A 5 16.24 7.25 -3.98
C PHE A 5 16.21 7.49 -5.48
N LYS A 6 17.31 8.01 -6.03
CA LYS A 6 17.43 8.28 -7.47
C LYS A 6 17.45 6.96 -8.26
N GLY A 7 16.59 6.83 -9.27
CA GLY A 7 16.47 5.62 -10.09
C GLY A 7 15.66 4.51 -9.43
N LEU A 8 14.72 4.87 -8.55
CA LEU A 8 13.82 3.93 -7.87
C LEU A 8 13.01 3.10 -8.88
N ASP A 9 12.58 3.68 -9.97
CA ASP A 9 11.87 3.04 -11.08
C ASP A 9 12.70 1.90 -11.68
N ASN A 10 13.98 2.16 -11.98
CA ASN A 10 14.91 1.15 -12.48
C ASN A 10 15.17 0.05 -11.44
N LEU A 11 15.33 0.41 -10.17
CA LEU A 11 15.50 -0.57 -9.09
C LEU A 11 14.29 -1.52 -9.03
N ILE A 12 13.07 -0.99 -9.02
CA ILE A 12 11.86 -1.81 -8.96
C ILE A 12 11.75 -2.71 -10.19
N ALA A 13 12.05 -2.20 -11.37
CA ALA A 13 11.96 -2.94 -12.62
C ALA A 13 12.98 -4.09 -12.70
N THR A 14 14.21 -3.89 -12.22
CA THR A 14 15.32 -4.84 -12.36
C THR A 14 15.52 -5.73 -11.14
N ALA A 15 15.12 -5.29 -9.96
CA ALA A 15 15.35 -5.99 -8.70
C ALA A 15 14.64 -7.36 -8.62
N ARG A 16 13.55 -7.54 -9.37
CA ARG A 16 12.78 -8.79 -9.42
C ARG A 16 13.63 -10.00 -9.84
N SER A 17 14.50 -9.84 -10.82
CA SER A 17 15.40 -10.92 -11.28
C SER A 17 16.41 -11.35 -10.21
N ASN A 18 16.74 -10.45 -9.29
CA ASN A 18 17.65 -10.67 -8.17
C ASN A 18 16.92 -11.06 -6.86
N ARG A 19 15.63 -11.42 -6.94
CA ARG A 19 14.79 -11.78 -5.78
C ARG A 19 14.68 -10.67 -4.73
N VAL A 20 14.78 -9.43 -5.13
CA VAL A 20 14.57 -8.27 -4.26
C VAL A 20 13.11 -7.84 -4.36
N ALA A 21 12.45 -7.70 -3.23
CA ALA A 21 11.12 -7.12 -3.12
C ALA A 21 11.22 -5.69 -2.59
N VAL A 22 10.51 -4.77 -3.22
CA VAL A 22 10.46 -3.37 -2.80
C VAL A 22 9.07 -3.06 -2.27
N CYS A 23 9.01 -2.52 -1.06
CA CYS A 23 7.78 -2.02 -0.44
C CYS A 23 7.88 -0.51 -0.27
N LEU A 24 6.92 0.21 -0.84
CA LEU A 24 6.84 1.67 -0.76
C LEU A 24 5.66 2.07 0.11
N GLY A 25 5.92 2.82 1.19
CA GLY A 25 4.90 3.41 2.04
C GLY A 25 4.79 4.92 1.79
N MET A 26 3.57 5.42 1.56
CA MET A 26 3.29 6.84 1.37
C MET A 26 1.88 7.18 1.86
N GLN A 27 1.64 8.43 2.17
CA GLN A 27 0.32 8.91 2.57
C GLN A 27 -0.53 9.32 1.36
N ASP A 28 0.11 9.85 0.33
CA ASP A 28 -0.54 10.38 -0.87
C ASP A 28 0.37 10.28 -2.09
N PHE A 29 -0.19 10.08 -3.28
CA PHE A 29 0.58 10.05 -4.54
C PHE A 29 1.20 11.40 -4.91
N SER A 30 0.66 12.51 -4.41
CA SER A 30 1.26 13.82 -4.62
C SER A 30 2.66 13.94 -4.01
N GLN A 31 2.95 13.21 -2.93
CA GLN A 31 4.31 13.14 -2.37
C GLN A 31 5.29 12.49 -3.36
N LEU A 32 4.84 11.45 -4.05
CA LEU A 32 5.65 10.79 -5.07
C LEU A 32 5.90 11.73 -6.26
N THR A 33 4.85 12.42 -6.71
CA THR A 33 4.95 13.38 -7.82
C THR A 33 5.84 14.56 -7.47
N ARG A 34 5.79 15.06 -6.24
CA ARG A 34 6.66 16.13 -5.77
C ARG A 34 8.14 15.74 -5.79
N ASP A 35 8.45 14.52 -5.35
CA ASP A 35 9.84 14.09 -5.13
C ASP A 35 10.48 13.50 -6.40
N TYR A 36 9.70 12.87 -7.27
CA TYR A 36 10.17 12.19 -8.50
C TYR A 36 9.72 12.86 -9.80
N GLY A 37 8.84 13.86 -9.73
CA GLY A 37 8.21 14.46 -10.90
C GLY A 37 7.07 13.60 -11.46
N GLU A 38 6.29 14.16 -12.39
CA GLU A 38 5.08 13.49 -12.92
C GLU A 38 5.40 12.20 -13.68
N HIS A 39 6.46 12.19 -14.46
CA HIS A 39 6.77 11.05 -15.32
C HIS A 39 7.23 9.84 -14.51
N GLU A 40 8.25 9.98 -13.68
CA GLU A 40 8.77 8.89 -12.84
C GLU A 40 7.73 8.41 -11.83
N SER A 41 6.94 9.32 -11.25
CA SER A 41 5.83 8.98 -10.35
C SER A 41 4.81 8.05 -11.03
N LYS A 42 4.42 8.34 -12.27
CA LYS A 42 3.50 7.48 -13.04
C LYS A 42 4.14 6.12 -13.36
N VAL A 43 5.42 6.10 -13.72
CA VAL A 43 6.15 4.85 -13.97
C VAL A 43 6.15 3.99 -12.71
N ILE A 44 6.53 4.54 -11.55
CA ILE A 44 6.55 3.83 -10.27
C ILE A 44 5.16 3.27 -9.93
N GLN A 45 4.10 4.08 -10.07
CA GLN A 45 2.73 3.64 -9.83
C GLN A 45 2.31 2.46 -10.72
N ASN A 46 2.78 2.42 -11.98
CA ASN A 46 2.39 1.39 -12.94
C ASN A 46 3.15 0.07 -12.76
N ILE A 47 4.42 0.11 -12.35
CA ILE A 47 5.22 -1.10 -12.14
C ILE A 47 4.92 -1.82 -10.82
N VAL A 48 4.33 -1.15 -9.84
CA VAL A 48 3.93 -1.78 -8.57
C VAL A 48 2.74 -2.70 -8.79
N GLY A 49 2.92 -4.00 -8.63
CA GLY A 49 1.87 -5.01 -8.82
C GLY A 49 0.86 -5.05 -7.67
N ASN A 50 1.35 -5.02 -6.43
CA ASN A 50 0.52 -5.09 -5.23
C ASN A 50 0.25 -3.69 -4.68
N VAL A 51 -0.99 -3.40 -4.34
CA VAL A 51 -1.40 -2.13 -3.72
C VAL A 51 -2.31 -2.41 -2.55
N ILE A 52 -1.99 -1.80 -1.41
CA ILE A 52 -2.82 -1.84 -0.20
C ILE A 52 -3.03 -0.39 0.23
N ALA A 53 -4.27 0.03 0.30
CA ALA A 53 -4.64 1.40 0.67
C ALA A 53 -5.64 1.41 1.83
N GLY A 54 -5.36 2.22 2.84
CA GLY A 54 -6.33 2.65 3.82
C GLY A 54 -7.16 3.82 3.30
N GLN A 55 -7.70 4.62 4.21
CA GLN A 55 -8.42 5.84 3.86
C GLN A 55 -7.49 6.84 3.18
N VAL A 56 -7.81 7.20 1.94
CA VAL A 56 -7.16 8.27 1.18
C VAL A 56 -8.21 9.10 0.45
N VAL A 57 -7.92 10.36 0.18
CA VAL A 57 -8.89 11.31 -0.39
C VAL A 57 -8.39 11.90 -1.71
N GLY A 58 -9.27 12.64 -2.39
CA GLY A 58 -8.93 13.41 -3.58
C GLY A 58 -8.45 12.56 -4.77
N ASP A 59 -7.42 13.05 -5.44
CA ASP A 59 -6.89 12.40 -6.64
C ASP A 59 -6.32 11.00 -6.39
N THR A 60 -5.73 10.76 -5.22
CA THR A 60 -5.23 9.44 -4.85
C THR A 60 -6.37 8.41 -4.80
N ALA A 61 -7.50 8.75 -4.20
CA ALA A 61 -8.67 7.87 -4.18
C ALA A 61 -9.24 7.62 -5.59
N ARG A 62 -9.24 8.64 -6.45
CA ARG A 62 -9.68 8.51 -7.84
C ARG A 62 -8.76 7.59 -8.65
N ILE A 63 -7.45 7.79 -8.58
CA ILE A 63 -6.45 6.96 -9.26
C ILE A 63 -6.56 5.49 -8.83
N LEU A 64 -6.72 5.24 -7.52
CA LEU A 64 -6.91 3.89 -7.00
C LEU A 64 -8.21 3.26 -7.50
N SER A 65 -9.32 4.00 -7.51
CA SER A 65 -10.60 3.53 -8.04
C SER A 65 -10.51 3.16 -9.53
N GLU A 66 -9.81 3.96 -10.33
CA GLU A 66 -9.55 3.68 -11.75
C GLU A 66 -8.67 2.44 -11.92
N ARG A 67 -7.66 2.26 -11.08
CA ARG A 67 -6.77 1.10 -11.08
C ARG A 67 -7.49 -0.21 -10.74
N PHE A 68 -8.45 -0.17 -9.83
CA PHE A 68 -9.28 -1.33 -9.48
C PHE A 68 -10.28 -1.69 -10.59
N GLY A 69 -10.47 -0.80 -11.57
CA GLY A 69 -11.26 -1.05 -12.76
C GLY A 69 -12.76 -0.87 -12.57
N LYS A 70 -13.49 -1.26 -13.61
CA LYS A 70 -14.95 -1.12 -13.69
C LYS A 70 -15.59 -2.46 -13.98
N ILE A 71 -16.80 -2.64 -13.48
CA ILE A 71 -17.65 -3.79 -13.80
C ILE A 71 -18.96 -3.32 -14.42
N VAL A 72 -19.55 -4.21 -15.20
CA VAL A 72 -20.88 -3.99 -15.76
C VAL A 72 -21.92 -4.34 -14.69
N GLN A 73 -22.67 -3.34 -14.24
CA GLN A 73 -23.80 -3.55 -13.33
C GLN A 73 -25.12 -3.37 -14.07
N GLN A 74 -26.04 -4.32 -13.88
CA GLN A 74 -27.40 -4.21 -14.34
C GLN A 74 -28.24 -3.56 -13.23
N ARG A 75 -28.75 -2.38 -13.49
CA ARG A 75 -29.70 -1.71 -12.59
C ARG A 75 -31.11 -1.88 -13.12
N GLN A 76 -31.96 -2.47 -12.31
CA GLN A 76 -33.38 -2.51 -12.58
C GLN A 76 -34.03 -1.23 -12.08
N SER A 77 -34.59 -0.45 -12.99
CA SER A 77 -35.44 0.68 -12.63
C SER A 77 -36.91 0.25 -12.76
N LEU A 78 -37.62 0.33 -11.64
CA LEU A 78 -39.06 0.08 -11.59
C LEU A 78 -39.77 1.43 -11.67
N ASN A 79 -40.39 1.74 -12.82
CA ASN A 79 -41.28 2.87 -12.95
C ASN A 79 -42.72 2.39 -12.66
N ILE A 80 -43.27 2.87 -11.55
CA ILE A 80 -44.67 2.59 -11.18
C ILE A 80 -45.48 3.86 -11.52
N SER A 81 -46.26 3.80 -12.59
CA SER A 81 -47.31 4.79 -12.89
C SER A 81 -48.65 4.19 -12.47
N ARG A 82 -49.67 5.07 -12.27
CA ARG A 82 -51.00 4.62 -11.79
C ARG A 82 -51.69 3.61 -12.72
N GLU A 83 -51.26 3.49 -13.98
CA GLU A 83 -51.90 2.64 -15.00
C GLU A 83 -50.93 1.58 -15.60
N ASP A 84 -49.59 1.72 -15.42
CA ASP A 84 -48.64 0.78 -16.00
C ASP A 84 -47.41 0.55 -15.10
N LYS A 85 -46.96 -0.70 -15.07
CA LYS A 85 -45.67 -1.11 -14.45
C LYS A 85 -44.69 -1.42 -15.59
N SER A 86 -43.71 -0.55 -15.81
CA SER A 86 -42.63 -0.87 -16.72
C SER A 86 -41.34 -1.12 -15.97
N THR A 87 -40.69 -2.25 -16.27
CA THR A 87 -39.38 -2.60 -15.71
C THR A 87 -38.34 -2.33 -16.80
N GLY A 88 -37.51 -1.33 -16.57
CA GLY A 88 -36.36 -1.05 -17.43
C GLY A 88 -35.10 -1.71 -16.85
N ILE A 89 -34.36 -2.48 -17.64
CA ILE A 89 -33.03 -2.98 -17.29
C ILE A 89 -32.04 -2.03 -17.95
N ASN A 90 -31.31 -1.28 -17.13
CA ASN A 90 -30.26 -0.40 -17.60
C ASN A 90 -28.89 -1.00 -17.22
N THR A 91 -28.02 -1.11 -18.20
CA THR A 91 -26.66 -1.65 -18.03
C THR A 91 -25.69 -0.48 -17.94
N GLN A 92 -25.01 -0.34 -16.80
CA GLN A 92 -24.06 0.74 -16.54
C GLN A 92 -22.70 0.18 -16.11
N LEU A 93 -21.64 0.85 -16.56
CA LEU A 93 -20.27 0.58 -16.09
C LEU A 93 -20.04 1.35 -14.81
N ASP A 94 -19.93 0.62 -13.70
CA ASP A 94 -19.62 1.19 -12.38
C ASP A 94 -18.22 0.77 -11.90
N SER A 95 -17.57 1.64 -11.12
CA SER A 95 -16.28 1.30 -10.51
C SER A 95 -16.43 0.15 -9.53
N VAL A 96 -15.52 -0.83 -9.56
CA VAL A 96 -15.50 -1.97 -8.62
C VAL A 96 -15.42 -1.47 -7.19
N ILE A 97 -14.51 -0.52 -6.93
CA ILE A 97 -14.41 0.19 -5.66
C ILE A 97 -14.46 1.69 -5.98
N PRO A 98 -15.58 2.37 -5.73
CA PRO A 98 -15.71 3.80 -5.98
C PRO A 98 -14.75 4.63 -5.12
N ALA A 99 -14.26 5.74 -5.64
CA ALA A 99 -13.40 6.68 -4.91
C ALA A 99 -14.04 7.18 -3.60
N SER A 100 -15.34 7.38 -3.59
CA SER A 100 -16.10 7.75 -2.38
C SER A 100 -16.02 6.69 -1.30
N LYS A 101 -16.00 5.40 -1.66
CA LYS A 101 -15.85 4.30 -0.70
C LYS A 101 -14.43 4.29 -0.11
N ILE A 102 -13.41 4.52 -0.93
CA ILE A 102 -12.02 4.60 -0.49
C ILE A 102 -11.81 5.77 0.48
N SER A 103 -12.42 6.92 0.16
CA SER A 103 -12.31 8.13 0.99
C SER A 103 -13.05 8.03 2.35
N ASN A 104 -13.96 7.07 2.49
CA ASN A 104 -14.74 6.85 3.70
C ASN A 104 -14.41 5.54 4.42
N LEU A 105 -13.24 4.96 4.17
CA LEU A 105 -12.80 3.76 4.89
C LEU A 105 -12.60 4.08 6.37
N SER A 106 -13.05 3.16 7.22
CA SER A 106 -12.83 3.23 8.66
C SER A 106 -11.43 2.78 9.03
N GLN A 107 -11.00 3.13 10.23
CA GLN A 107 -9.72 2.67 10.78
C GLN A 107 -9.61 1.13 10.76
N GLY A 108 -8.47 0.63 10.32
CA GLY A 108 -8.23 -0.82 10.21
C GLY A 108 -8.86 -1.49 8.99
N VAL A 109 -9.61 -0.75 8.16
CA VAL A 109 -10.19 -1.25 6.91
C VAL A 109 -9.32 -0.81 5.73
N PHE A 110 -9.06 -1.75 4.83
CA PHE A 110 -8.19 -1.56 3.69
C PHE A 110 -8.84 -2.08 2.41
N VAL A 111 -8.50 -1.45 1.31
CA VAL A 111 -8.78 -1.91 -0.05
C VAL A 111 -7.47 -2.15 -0.78
N GLY A 112 -7.47 -3.08 -1.71
CA GLY A 112 -6.24 -3.33 -2.44
C GLY A 112 -6.41 -4.28 -3.60
N ALA A 113 -5.30 -4.44 -4.32
CA ALA A 113 -5.15 -5.42 -5.37
C ALA A 113 -3.82 -6.14 -5.21
N VAL A 114 -3.83 -7.43 -5.47
CA VAL A 114 -2.64 -8.28 -5.46
C VAL A 114 -2.41 -8.87 -6.83
N ALA A 115 -1.15 -8.94 -7.24
CA ALA A 115 -0.74 -9.57 -8.48
C ALA A 115 -0.49 -11.08 -8.26
N ASP A 116 -0.61 -11.85 -9.33
CA ASP A 116 -0.23 -13.26 -9.32
C ASP A 116 1.25 -13.43 -8.96
N ASN A 117 1.54 -14.46 -8.21
CA ASN A 117 2.89 -14.86 -7.88
C ASN A 117 3.38 -15.96 -8.84
N PHE A 118 4.68 -16.23 -8.85
CA PHE A 118 5.23 -17.33 -9.63
C PHE A 118 4.66 -18.67 -9.14
N GLY A 119 3.93 -19.35 -10.03
CA GLY A 119 3.33 -20.66 -9.73
C GLY A 119 1.98 -20.62 -9.02
N ASP A 120 1.55 -19.48 -8.48
CA ASP A 120 0.28 -19.32 -7.78
C ASP A 120 -0.62 -18.33 -8.53
N ASN A 121 -1.75 -18.83 -9.01
CA ASN A 121 -2.80 -17.99 -9.55
C ASN A 121 -3.72 -17.54 -8.42
N ILE A 122 -3.84 -16.23 -8.21
CA ILE A 122 -4.71 -15.64 -7.19
C ILE A 122 -6.09 -15.40 -7.82
N PRO A 123 -7.12 -16.20 -7.45
CA PRO A 123 -8.45 -16.08 -8.05
C PRO A 123 -9.10 -14.73 -7.78
N GLN A 124 -8.90 -14.19 -6.58
CA GLN A 124 -9.45 -12.91 -6.16
C GLN A 124 -8.33 -11.89 -5.99
N LYS A 125 -8.10 -11.11 -7.05
CA LYS A 125 -7.01 -10.11 -7.07
C LYS A 125 -7.32 -8.84 -6.29
N MET A 126 -8.59 -8.50 -6.09
CA MET A 126 -9.02 -7.31 -5.36
C MET A 126 -9.66 -7.70 -4.05
N PHE A 127 -9.41 -6.90 -3.03
CA PHE A 127 -9.99 -7.12 -1.70
C PHE A 127 -10.46 -5.81 -1.06
N HIS A 128 -11.43 -5.96 -0.19
CA HIS A 128 -11.87 -4.98 0.80
C HIS A 128 -11.94 -5.75 2.13
N ALA A 129 -11.01 -5.50 3.01
CA ALA A 129 -10.81 -6.32 4.21
C ALA A 129 -10.54 -5.45 5.44
N GLN A 130 -10.90 -5.99 6.58
CA GLN A 130 -10.55 -5.41 7.87
C GLN A 130 -9.43 -6.23 8.50
N ILE A 131 -8.41 -5.54 9.01
CA ILE A 131 -7.35 -6.17 9.79
C ILE A 131 -7.87 -6.32 11.22
N VAL A 132 -7.98 -7.57 11.68
CA VAL A 132 -8.28 -7.88 13.07
C VAL A 132 -6.97 -8.16 13.79
N VAL A 133 -6.63 -7.31 14.76
CA VAL A 133 -5.42 -7.45 15.56
C VAL A 133 -5.77 -8.11 16.88
N ASP A 134 -5.14 -9.24 17.16
CA ASP A 134 -5.19 -9.87 18.49
C ASP A 134 -4.26 -9.11 19.45
N VAL A 135 -4.85 -8.17 20.17
CA VAL A 135 -4.12 -7.25 21.08
C VAL A 135 -3.48 -8.03 22.24
N GLU A 136 -4.09 -9.12 22.69
CA GLU A 136 -3.55 -9.93 23.80
C GLU A 136 -2.29 -10.68 23.36
N LYS A 137 -2.32 -11.24 22.14
CA LYS A 137 -1.16 -11.89 21.55
C LYS A 137 -0.01 -10.91 21.32
N VAL A 138 -0.29 -9.73 20.77
CA VAL A 138 0.74 -8.69 20.55
C VAL A 138 1.37 -8.29 21.87
N LYS A 139 0.58 -8.02 22.92
CA LYS A 139 1.12 -7.69 24.25
C LYS A 139 1.93 -8.83 24.87
N ALA A 140 1.58 -10.08 24.62
CA ALA A 140 2.34 -11.22 25.08
C ALA A 140 3.70 -11.33 24.35
N GLU A 141 3.73 -11.04 23.06
CA GLU A 141 4.95 -10.99 22.26
C GLU A 141 5.86 -9.83 22.67
N GLU A 142 5.29 -8.64 22.89
CA GLU A 142 6.04 -7.47 23.35
C GLU A 142 6.78 -7.73 24.67
N LYS A 143 6.16 -8.46 25.60
CA LYS A 143 6.82 -8.83 26.87
C LYS A 143 8.03 -9.74 26.71
N GLN A 144 8.16 -10.42 25.56
CA GLN A 144 9.29 -11.30 25.26
C GLN A 144 10.43 -10.55 24.59
N TYR A 145 10.23 -9.32 24.12
CA TYR A 145 11.28 -8.53 23.51
C TYR A 145 12.34 -8.15 24.53
N ARG A 146 13.58 -8.42 24.18
CA ARG A 146 14.70 -7.95 24.95
C ARG A 146 14.84 -6.44 24.74
N PRO A 147 15.10 -5.67 25.79
CA PRO A 147 15.39 -4.25 25.63
C PRO A 147 16.59 -4.10 24.68
N ILE A 148 16.50 -3.12 23.77
CA ILE A 148 17.63 -2.77 22.92
C ILE A 148 18.78 -2.37 23.84
N PRO A 149 19.96 -3.01 23.76
CA PRO A 149 21.08 -2.63 24.62
C PRO A 149 21.40 -1.16 24.39
N VAL A 150 21.37 -0.39 25.44
CA VAL A 150 21.82 1.00 25.40
C VAL A 150 23.34 0.95 25.29
N LEU A 151 23.86 1.21 24.11
CA LEU A 151 25.28 1.35 23.86
C LEU A 151 25.73 2.71 24.42
N SER A 152 25.78 2.84 25.74
CA SER A 152 26.03 4.13 26.38
C SER A 152 27.51 4.42 26.63
N ASP A 153 28.42 3.46 26.40
CA ASP A 153 29.83 3.67 26.69
C ASP A 153 30.73 3.08 25.61
N PHE A 154 31.04 3.91 24.63
CA PHE A 154 32.13 3.68 23.67
C PHE A 154 33.48 4.25 24.20
N THR A 155 33.51 4.70 25.43
CA THR A 155 34.75 5.19 26.07
C THR A 155 35.49 4.05 26.72
N ASP A 156 36.80 3.94 26.44
CA ASP A 156 37.68 3.01 27.15
C ASP A 156 37.96 3.50 28.59
N GLU A 157 38.66 2.67 29.37
CA GLU A 157 39.05 3.00 30.75
C GLU A 157 39.87 4.31 30.88
N ASN A 158 40.37 4.83 29.76
CA ASN A 158 41.13 6.08 29.68
C ASN A 158 40.29 7.26 29.16
N GLY A 159 38.98 7.07 28.94
CA GLY A 159 38.07 8.11 28.48
C GLY A 159 38.15 8.42 26.97
N LYS A 160 38.78 7.51 26.15
CA LYS A 160 38.87 7.67 24.71
C LYS A 160 37.63 7.09 24.03
N ASP A 161 37.04 7.87 23.15
CA ASP A 161 35.91 7.43 22.33
C ASP A 161 36.36 6.37 21.31
N ARG A 162 35.81 5.15 21.41
CA ARG A 162 36.06 4.01 20.52
C ARG A 162 34.96 3.76 19.49
N MET A 163 34.04 4.68 19.34
CA MET A 163 32.90 4.50 18.40
C MET A 163 33.38 4.20 16.98
N ALA A 164 34.45 4.88 16.50
CA ALA A 164 35.01 4.65 15.20
C ALA A 164 35.57 3.22 15.03
N GLU A 165 36.27 2.71 16.05
CA GLU A 165 36.86 1.35 16.04
C GLU A 165 35.76 0.26 16.06
N VAL A 166 34.68 0.49 16.81
CA VAL A 166 33.53 -0.44 16.85
C VAL A 166 32.77 -0.46 15.51
N ILE A 167 32.58 0.70 14.88
CA ILE A 167 31.97 0.80 13.56
C ILE A 167 32.83 0.08 12.53
N GLU A 168 34.15 0.30 12.53
CA GLU A 168 35.08 -0.35 11.61
C GLU A 168 35.12 -1.89 11.78
N ALA A 169 35.10 -2.36 13.02
CA ALA A 169 35.09 -3.81 13.33
C ALA A 169 33.78 -4.51 12.92
N ASN A 170 32.66 -3.79 12.79
CA ASN A 170 31.38 -4.35 12.36
C ASN A 170 31.16 -4.28 10.83
N TYR A 171 32.08 -3.66 10.08
CA TYR A 171 32.00 -3.57 8.60
C TYR A 171 32.75 -4.71 7.89
N TYR A 172 33.43 -5.58 8.61
CA TYR A 172 34.12 -6.79 8.13
C TYR A 172 33.58 -8.02 8.87
#